data_b29c431ca8f2e9dceaf343de3609d754
#
_entry.id   b29c431ca8f2e9dceaf343de3609d754
#
_cell.length_a   1.000
_cell.length_b   1.000
_cell.length_c   1.000
_cell.angle_alpha   90.00
_cell.angle_beta   90.00
_cell.angle_gamma   90.00
#
_symmetry.space_group_name_H-M   'P 1'
#
loop_
_entity.id
_entity.type
_entity.pdbx_description
1 polymer ?
#
loop_
_entity_poly.entity_id
_entity_poly.type
_entity_poly.pdbx_seq_one_letter_code
_entity_poly.pdbx_strand_id
1 'polypeptide(L)'
;MATGTDKDMAMQAVADKEAAEAAEVAVVTVPLKALADIPVEPLAGKIVLDTNNYYFERDGHIDALDRGEATTSGLLQAHLPTSKVAKAFNNIVWRQITTDGSPAGTPDRRALGTASDHPEASAFTAKLYDELGFDTVDLGPLSESWRLERDRPGYGTRQTREQMLANTAAANRLP
;
A
#
# COMPACT_ATOMS: atom_id res chain seq x y z
N MET A 1 34.97 3.84 16.38
CA MET A 1 34.70 2.46 15.94
C MET A 1 33.19 2.35 15.81
N ALA A 2 32.68 2.12 14.60
CA ALA A 2 31.25 1.88 14.41
C ALA A 2 30.86 0.61 15.15
N THR A 3 29.77 0.66 15.89
CA THR A 3 29.21 -0.51 16.58
C THR A 3 28.68 -1.50 15.52
N GLY A 4 28.56 -2.81 15.86
CA GLY A 4 28.02 -3.81 14.92
C GLY A 4 26.69 -3.37 14.31
N THR A 5 25.83 -2.70 15.09
CA THR A 5 24.54 -2.13 14.68
C THR A 5 24.66 -1.09 13.55
N ASP A 6 25.65 -0.20 13.60
CA ASP A 6 25.85 0.84 12.57
C ASP A 6 26.30 0.22 11.23
N LYS A 7 27.10 -0.86 11.31
CA LYS A 7 27.55 -1.60 10.12
C LYS A 7 26.41 -2.39 9.47
N ASP A 8 25.58 -3.02 10.29
CA ASP A 8 24.42 -3.79 9.81
C ASP A 8 23.38 -2.86 9.15
N MET A 9 23.11 -1.69 9.74
CA MET A 9 22.24 -0.67 9.16
C MET A 9 22.79 -0.12 7.84
N ALA A 10 24.11 0.13 7.74
CA ALA A 10 24.72 0.61 6.51
C ALA A 10 24.67 -0.47 5.40
N MET A 11 24.88 -1.74 5.74
CA MET A 11 24.77 -2.85 4.78
C MET A 11 23.33 -3.03 4.30
N GLN A 12 22.33 -2.89 5.17
CA GLN A 12 20.92 -2.97 4.81
C GLN A 12 20.53 -1.83 3.87
N ALA A 13 20.93 -0.60 4.15
CA ALA A 13 20.66 0.55 3.29
C ALA A 13 21.26 0.41 1.88
N VAL A 14 22.43 -0.21 1.75
CA VAL A 14 23.04 -0.51 0.43
C VAL A 14 22.23 -1.57 -0.30
N ALA A 15 21.85 -2.65 0.37
CA ALA A 15 21.04 -3.72 -0.22
C ALA A 15 19.66 -3.21 -0.69
N ASP A 16 19.01 -2.35 0.10
CA ASP A 16 17.73 -1.76 -0.24
C ASP A 16 17.84 -0.86 -1.49
N LYS A 17 18.93 -0.10 -1.62
CA LYS A 17 19.21 0.73 -2.80
C LYS A 17 19.44 -0.11 -4.04
N GLU A 18 20.28 -1.13 -3.98
CA GLU A 18 20.58 -2.02 -5.10
C GLU A 18 19.33 -2.79 -5.56
N ALA A 19 18.52 -3.26 -4.62
CA ALA A 19 17.24 -3.89 -4.92
C ALA A 19 16.27 -2.93 -5.61
N ALA A 20 16.18 -1.69 -5.13
CA ALA A 20 15.36 -0.66 -5.73
C ALA A 20 15.83 -0.26 -7.14
N GLU A 21 17.15 -0.20 -7.40
CA GLU A 21 17.72 0.06 -8.72
C GLU A 21 17.38 -1.06 -9.72
N ALA A 22 17.47 -2.32 -9.30
CA ALA A 22 17.23 -3.50 -10.15
C ALA A 22 15.74 -3.76 -10.41
N ALA A 23 14.83 -3.29 -9.55
CA ALA A 23 13.41 -3.57 -9.64
C ALA A 23 12.76 -2.84 -10.82
N GLU A 24 11.84 -3.51 -11.53
CA GLU A 24 10.89 -2.87 -12.45
C GLU A 24 9.68 -2.29 -11.70
N VAL A 25 9.27 -2.96 -10.64
CA VAL A 25 8.19 -2.57 -9.72
C VAL A 25 8.67 -2.80 -8.30
N ALA A 26 8.38 -1.86 -7.40
CA ALA A 26 8.72 -1.99 -5.99
C ALA A 26 7.47 -2.21 -5.14
N VAL A 27 7.62 -2.95 -4.05
CA VAL A 27 6.61 -3.08 -3.00
C VAL A 27 7.16 -2.46 -1.72
N VAL A 28 6.49 -1.45 -1.20
CA VAL A 28 6.85 -0.81 0.06
C VAL A 28 5.97 -1.38 1.16
N THR A 29 6.61 -2.05 2.12
CA THR A 29 5.95 -2.69 3.26
C THR A 29 6.76 -2.47 4.54
N VAL A 30 6.85 -1.21 4.96
CA VAL A 30 7.63 -0.77 6.13
C VAL A 30 6.73 -0.05 7.15
N PRO A 31 7.10 0.01 8.42
CA PRO A 31 6.46 0.93 9.35
C PRO A 31 6.54 2.38 8.86
N LEU A 32 5.47 3.17 9.02
CA LEU A 32 5.45 4.55 8.52
C LEU A 32 6.56 5.44 9.11
N LYS A 33 7.01 5.16 10.33
CA LYS A 33 8.17 5.85 10.92
C LYS A 33 9.47 5.70 10.14
N ALA A 34 9.58 4.66 9.29
CA ALA A 34 10.73 4.39 8.42
C ALA A 34 10.53 4.90 7.00
N LEU A 35 9.46 5.64 6.73
CA LEU A 35 9.14 6.16 5.40
C LEU A 35 10.28 7.03 4.84
N ALA A 36 10.92 7.83 5.68
CA ALA A 36 12.03 8.70 5.28
C ALA A 36 13.30 7.94 4.85
N ASP A 37 13.43 6.66 5.21
CA ASP A 37 14.58 5.82 4.88
C ASP A 37 14.44 5.17 3.49
N ILE A 38 13.26 5.27 2.86
CA ILE A 38 13.01 4.70 1.52
C ILE A 38 13.80 5.49 0.48
N PRO A 39 14.62 4.82 -0.37
CA PRO A 39 15.43 5.50 -1.36
C PRO A 39 14.56 6.12 -2.47
N VAL A 40 14.69 7.42 -2.70
CA VAL A 40 13.88 8.19 -3.65
C VAL A 40 14.34 7.97 -5.09
N GLU A 41 15.62 8.27 -5.37
CA GLU A 41 16.18 8.26 -6.73
C GLU A 41 16.08 6.89 -7.42
N PRO A 42 16.40 5.76 -6.76
CA PRO A 42 16.29 4.43 -7.37
C PRO A 42 14.88 4.04 -7.77
N LEU A 43 13.85 4.64 -7.15
CA LEU A 43 12.44 4.38 -7.41
C LEU A 43 11.81 5.37 -8.40
N ALA A 44 12.55 6.37 -8.87
CA ALA A 44 12.04 7.37 -9.79
C ALA A 44 11.46 6.76 -11.08
N GLY A 45 10.24 7.17 -11.44
CA GLY A 45 9.51 6.69 -12.62
C GLY A 45 8.89 5.29 -12.48
N LYS A 46 9.20 4.56 -11.42
CA LYS A 46 8.72 3.18 -11.21
C LYS A 46 7.34 3.14 -10.58
N ILE A 47 6.63 2.04 -10.81
CA ILE A 47 5.42 1.72 -10.06
C ILE A 47 5.84 1.24 -8.67
N VAL A 48 5.22 1.83 -7.64
CA VAL A 48 5.46 1.50 -6.24
C VAL A 48 4.14 1.10 -5.59
N LEU A 49 4.02 -0.17 -5.21
CA LEU A 49 2.87 -0.68 -4.49
C LEU A 49 3.03 -0.42 -3.00
N ASP A 50 2.13 0.36 -2.41
CA ASP A 50 2.11 0.71 -1.01
C ASP A 50 1.19 -0.21 -0.21
N THR A 51 1.77 -1.04 0.66
CA THR A 51 1.01 -1.93 1.55
C THR A 51 0.87 -1.38 2.97
N ASN A 52 1.38 -0.18 3.22
CA ASN A 52 1.50 0.37 4.56
C ASN A 52 0.14 0.66 5.19
N ASN A 53 0.10 0.52 6.50
CA ASN A 53 -1.00 0.94 7.35
C ASN A 53 -0.44 1.76 8.50
N TYR A 54 -1.21 2.74 8.96
CA TYR A 54 -0.87 3.55 10.10
C TYR A 54 -1.32 2.89 11.41
N TYR A 55 -0.37 2.72 12.32
CA TYR A 55 -0.58 2.27 13.69
C TYR A 55 0.16 3.22 14.62
N PHE A 56 -0.53 4.18 15.21
CA PHE A 56 0.11 5.19 16.09
C PHE A 56 0.86 4.56 17.26
N GLU A 57 0.46 3.36 17.71
CA GLU A 57 1.14 2.60 18.76
C GLU A 57 2.54 2.12 18.34
N ARG A 58 2.76 1.94 17.04
CA ARG A 58 4.03 1.49 16.45
C ARG A 58 4.84 2.65 15.87
N ASP A 59 4.15 3.55 15.19
CA ASP A 59 4.75 4.58 14.32
C ASP A 59 4.93 5.92 15.05
N GLY A 60 4.27 6.09 16.21
CA GLY A 60 4.07 7.40 16.84
C GLY A 60 2.93 8.18 16.17
N HIS A 61 2.56 9.30 16.75
CA HIS A 61 1.54 10.18 16.19
C HIS A 61 2.08 10.94 14.98
N ILE A 62 1.32 10.92 13.89
CA ILE A 62 1.57 11.66 12.65
C ILE A 62 0.41 12.62 12.47
N ASP A 63 0.60 13.87 12.82
CA ASP A 63 -0.43 14.91 12.90
C ASP A 63 -1.36 14.95 11.68
N ALA A 64 -0.82 14.86 10.46
CA ALA A 64 -1.61 14.93 9.24
C ALA A 64 -2.54 13.71 9.07
N LEU A 65 -2.13 12.53 9.56
CA LEU A 65 -2.96 11.32 9.56
C LEU A 65 -3.99 11.37 10.70
N ASP A 66 -3.57 11.78 11.89
CA ASP A 66 -4.45 11.88 13.06
C ASP A 66 -5.61 12.86 12.82
N ARG A 67 -5.36 13.95 12.06
CA ARG A 67 -6.39 14.92 11.66
C ARG A 67 -7.13 14.57 10.36
N GLY A 68 -6.81 13.43 9.75
CA GLY A 68 -7.41 13.05 8.47
C GLY A 68 -7.07 13.98 7.29
N GLU A 69 -6.01 14.76 7.36
CA GLU A 69 -5.57 15.70 6.32
C GLU A 69 -4.78 15.01 5.20
N ALA A 70 -4.18 13.85 5.51
CA ALA A 70 -3.41 13.02 4.57
C ALA A 70 -3.92 11.57 4.57
N THR A 71 -3.37 10.77 3.66
CA THR A 71 -3.49 9.30 3.65
C THR A 71 -2.08 8.68 3.75
N THR A 72 -1.98 7.43 4.18
CA THR A 72 -0.67 6.76 4.26
C THR A 72 0.03 6.73 2.91
N SER A 73 -0.70 6.41 1.83
CA SER A 73 -0.15 6.42 0.48
C SER A 73 0.13 7.81 -0.06
N GLY A 74 -0.63 8.82 0.37
CA GLY A 74 -0.35 10.22 0.04
C GLY A 74 0.98 10.69 0.64
N LEU A 75 1.31 10.28 1.88
CA LEU A 75 2.62 10.55 2.48
C LEU A 75 3.75 9.86 1.73
N LEU A 76 3.55 8.60 1.30
CA LEU A 76 4.55 7.90 0.48
C LEU A 76 4.72 8.57 -0.88
N GLN A 77 3.64 8.98 -1.55
CA GLN A 77 3.73 9.70 -2.83
C GLN A 77 4.45 11.04 -2.68
N ALA A 78 4.21 11.75 -1.59
CA ALA A 78 4.93 13.01 -1.30
C ALA A 78 6.43 12.79 -1.08
N HIS A 79 6.82 11.67 -0.45
CA HIS A 79 8.22 11.27 -0.28
C HIS A 79 8.85 10.80 -1.60
N LEU A 80 8.08 10.14 -2.47
CA LEU A 80 8.51 9.61 -3.77
C LEU A 80 7.86 10.40 -4.93
N PRO A 81 8.19 11.69 -5.14
CA PRO A 81 7.41 12.59 -5.98
C PRO A 81 7.42 12.21 -7.48
N THR A 82 8.40 11.43 -7.91
CA THR A 82 8.54 10.99 -9.30
C THR A 82 8.14 9.53 -9.52
N SER A 83 7.83 8.79 -8.46
CA SER A 83 7.32 7.41 -8.55
C SER A 83 5.82 7.42 -8.75
N LYS A 84 5.27 6.28 -9.21
CA LYS A 84 3.85 6.06 -9.46
C LYS A 84 3.29 5.18 -8.36
N VAL A 85 2.87 5.81 -7.26
CA VAL A 85 2.39 5.07 -6.08
C VAL A 85 0.97 4.58 -6.29
N ALA A 86 0.72 3.32 -5.95
CA ALA A 86 -0.62 2.74 -5.81
C ALA A 86 -0.78 2.06 -4.45
N LYS A 87 -1.89 2.33 -3.77
CA LYS A 87 -2.30 1.58 -2.59
C LYS A 87 -2.62 0.15 -2.98
N ALA A 88 -2.00 -0.85 -2.34
CA ALA A 88 -2.22 -2.25 -2.66
C ALA A 88 -2.00 -3.15 -1.44
N PHE A 89 -2.73 -4.27 -1.36
CA PHE A 89 -2.58 -5.33 -0.33
C PHE A 89 -2.65 -4.89 1.13
N ASN A 90 -2.98 -3.64 1.43
CA ASN A 90 -3.04 -3.15 2.80
C ASN A 90 -4.23 -3.71 3.60
N ASN A 91 -5.26 -4.21 2.91
CA ASN A 91 -6.52 -4.69 3.48
C ASN A 91 -6.66 -6.23 3.47
N ILE A 92 -5.55 -6.94 3.32
CA ILE A 92 -5.47 -8.40 3.37
C ILE A 92 -4.35 -8.86 4.30
N VAL A 93 -4.58 -9.93 5.06
CA VAL A 93 -3.51 -10.58 5.83
C VAL A 93 -2.55 -11.27 4.86
N TRP A 94 -1.26 -11.08 5.02
CA TRP A 94 -0.23 -11.53 4.09
C TRP A 94 -0.32 -13.03 3.71
N ARG A 95 -0.65 -13.91 4.67
CA ARG A 95 -0.85 -15.35 4.41
C ARG A 95 -1.99 -15.63 3.45
N GLN A 96 -3.03 -14.79 3.47
CA GLN A 96 -4.21 -14.95 2.63
C GLN A 96 -3.98 -14.55 1.18
N ILE A 97 -2.90 -13.84 0.88
CA ILE A 97 -2.53 -13.52 -0.51
C ILE A 97 -2.29 -14.80 -1.33
N THR A 98 -1.74 -15.83 -0.70
CA THR A 98 -1.44 -17.11 -1.37
C THR A 98 -2.50 -18.18 -1.19
N THR A 99 -3.49 -17.97 -0.33
CA THR A 99 -4.51 -18.99 0.01
C THR A 99 -5.93 -18.65 -0.41
N ASP A 100 -6.26 -17.37 -0.53
CA ASP A 100 -7.64 -16.91 -0.74
C ASP A 100 -7.95 -16.55 -2.21
N GLY A 101 -6.96 -16.67 -3.10
CA GLY A 101 -7.15 -16.45 -4.53
C GLY A 101 -8.08 -17.50 -5.16
N SER A 102 -8.91 -17.08 -6.10
CA SER A 102 -9.85 -17.95 -6.83
C SER A 102 -9.87 -17.57 -8.33
N PRO A 103 -10.18 -18.50 -9.24
CA PRO A 103 -10.31 -18.18 -10.66
C PRO A 103 -11.32 -17.07 -10.94
N ALA A 104 -11.14 -16.35 -12.04
CA ALA A 104 -12.09 -15.34 -12.49
C ALA A 104 -13.49 -15.96 -12.69
N GLY A 105 -14.52 -15.22 -12.27
CA GLY A 105 -15.91 -15.70 -12.36
C GLY A 105 -16.34 -16.66 -11.22
N THR A 106 -15.45 -16.96 -10.27
CA THR A 106 -15.84 -17.73 -9.07
C THR A 106 -16.86 -16.91 -8.26
N PRO A 107 -18.02 -17.51 -7.86
CA PRO A 107 -18.93 -16.84 -6.94
C PRO A 107 -18.21 -16.41 -5.66
N ASP A 108 -18.56 -15.24 -5.14
CA ASP A 108 -17.97 -14.68 -3.91
C ASP A 108 -16.44 -14.54 -3.94
N ARG A 109 -15.83 -14.37 -5.13
CA ARG A 109 -14.41 -14.09 -5.27
C ARG A 109 -14.04 -12.91 -4.40
N ARG A 110 -12.94 -13.05 -3.62
CA ARG A 110 -12.47 -11.98 -2.74
C ARG A 110 -12.02 -10.79 -3.56
N ALA A 111 -12.39 -9.59 -3.13
CA ALA A 111 -11.91 -8.34 -3.70
C ALA A 111 -10.85 -7.68 -2.83
N LEU A 112 -9.92 -6.97 -3.50
CA LEU A 112 -8.93 -6.09 -2.87
C LEU A 112 -9.10 -4.67 -3.43
N GLY A 113 -8.88 -3.70 -2.57
CA GLY A 113 -8.97 -2.28 -2.94
C GLY A 113 -7.64 -1.74 -3.43
N THR A 114 -7.72 -0.75 -4.33
CA THR A 114 -6.58 0.04 -4.78
C THR A 114 -6.97 1.50 -4.94
N ALA A 115 -5.98 2.39 -4.92
CA ALA A 115 -6.12 3.81 -5.25
C ALA A 115 -4.78 4.33 -5.79
N SER A 116 -4.80 5.18 -6.81
CA SER A 116 -3.58 5.79 -7.37
C SER A 116 -3.93 7.05 -8.16
N ASP A 117 -3.03 8.02 -8.16
CA ASP A 117 -3.11 9.19 -9.05
C ASP A 117 -2.53 8.88 -10.45
N HIS A 118 -1.99 7.66 -10.65
CA HIS A 118 -1.37 7.21 -11.89
C HIS A 118 -2.16 6.04 -12.51
N PRO A 119 -2.85 6.24 -13.65
CA PRO A 119 -3.68 5.20 -14.28
C PRO A 119 -2.92 3.90 -14.59
N GLU A 120 -1.64 3.99 -14.95
CA GLU A 120 -0.79 2.82 -15.21
C GLU A 120 -0.49 2.01 -13.94
N ALA A 121 -0.39 2.65 -12.78
CA ALA A 121 -0.19 1.97 -11.52
C ALA A 121 -1.48 1.28 -11.04
N SER A 122 -2.65 1.92 -11.22
CA SER A 122 -3.96 1.29 -11.00
C SER A 122 -4.16 0.08 -11.91
N ALA A 123 -3.86 0.22 -13.21
CA ALA A 123 -4.01 -0.88 -14.17
C ALA A 123 -3.07 -2.05 -13.85
N PHE A 124 -1.82 -1.77 -13.48
CA PHE A 124 -0.86 -2.79 -13.04
C PHE A 124 -1.37 -3.52 -11.81
N THR A 125 -1.85 -2.79 -10.79
CA THR A 125 -2.37 -3.38 -9.55
C THR A 125 -3.59 -4.26 -9.82
N ALA A 126 -4.51 -3.81 -10.67
CA ALA A 126 -5.69 -4.59 -11.04
C ALA A 126 -5.32 -5.90 -11.76
N LYS A 127 -4.36 -5.84 -12.69
CA LYS A 127 -3.85 -7.03 -13.36
C LYS A 127 -3.19 -8.00 -12.39
N LEU A 128 -2.34 -7.50 -11.49
CA LEU A 128 -1.68 -8.31 -10.46
C LEU A 128 -2.70 -8.98 -9.53
N TYR A 129 -3.74 -8.27 -9.13
CA TYR A 129 -4.81 -8.84 -8.31
C TYR A 129 -5.54 -9.96 -9.04
N ASP A 130 -5.87 -9.77 -10.32
CA ASP A 130 -6.55 -10.81 -11.11
C ASP A 130 -5.67 -12.06 -11.29
N GLU A 131 -4.37 -11.89 -11.57
CA GLU A 131 -3.39 -12.99 -11.66
C GLU A 131 -3.26 -13.76 -10.34
N LEU A 132 -3.39 -13.09 -9.21
CA LEU A 132 -3.36 -13.70 -7.86
C LEU A 132 -4.73 -14.25 -7.42
N GLY A 133 -5.76 -14.09 -8.24
CA GLY A 133 -7.09 -14.64 -7.98
C GLY A 133 -8.04 -13.71 -7.20
N PHE A 134 -7.84 -12.40 -7.24
CA PHE A 134 -8.68 -11.41 -6.56
C PHE A 134 -9.40 -10.49 -7.55
N ASP A 135 -10.60 -10.05 -7.17
CA ASP A 135 -11.28 -8.94 -7.84
C ASP A 135 -10.68 -7.62 -7.37
N THR A 136 -10.78 -6.59 -8.20
CA THR A 136 -10.31 -5.24 -7.89
C THR A 136 -11.45 -4.28 -7.64
N VAL A 137 -11.32 -3.45 -6.60
CA VAL A 137 -12.10 -2.22 -6.40
C VAL A 137 -11.14 -1.04 -6.46
N ASP A 138 -11.17 -0.31 -7.57
CA ASP A 138 -10.40 0.93 -7.72
C ASP A 138 -11.20 2.10 -7.14
N LEU A 139 -10.62 2.80 -6.17
CA LEU A 139 -11.21 3.94 -5.48
C LEU A 139 -10.86 5.29 -6.15
N GLY A 140 -10.09 5.26 -7.25
CA GLY A 140 -9.63 6.47 -7.92
C GLY A 140 -8.36 7.05 -7.27
N PRO A 141 -8.32 8.36 -6.96
CA PRO A 141 -7.09 9.02 -6.53
C PRO A 141 -6.59 8.54 -5.16
N LEU A 142 -5.28 8.72 -4.91
CA LEU A 142 -4.66 8.38 -3.61
C LEU A 142 -5.33 9.06 -2.42
N SER A 143 -5.95 10.20 -2.63
CA SER A 143 -6.73 10.89 -1.59
C SER A 143 -7.91 10.07 -1.07
N GLU A 144 -8.38 9.07 -1.81
CA GLU A 144 -9.46 8.16 -1.40
C GLU A 144 -8.96 6.87 -0.73
N SER A 145 -7.64 6.62 -0.71
CA SER A 145 -7.04 5.41 -0.13
C SER A 145 -7.34 5.21 1.37
N TRP A 146 -7.67 6.28 2.08
CA TRP A 146 -8.08 6.23 3.50
C TRP A 146 -9.26 5.28 3.74
N ARG A 147 -10.12 5.04 2.75
CA ARG A 147 -11.28 4.13 2.86
C ARG A 147 -10.88 2.67 3.07
N LEU A 148 -9.62 2.34 2.77
CA LEU A 148 -9.01 1.02 2.95
C LEU A 148 -8.11 0.94 4.19
N GLU A 149 -7.91 2.05 4.91
CA GLU A 149 -7.02 2.10 6.06
C GLU A 149 -7.67 1.51 7.31
N ARG A 150 -6.86 1.28 8.34
CA ARG A 150 -7.27 0.73 9.64
C ARG A 150 -8.56 1.40 10.15
N ASP A 151 -9.39 0.60 10.81
CA ASP A 151 -10.66 1.01 11.43
C ASP A 151 -11.75 1.47 10.43
N ARG A 152 -11.57 1.19 9.13
CA ARG A 152 -12.59 1.36 8.10
C ARG A 152 -13.26 0.02 7.74
N PRO A 153 -14.51 0.06 7.27
CA PRO A 153 -15.25 -1.18 6.90
C PRO A 153 -14.56 -2.00 5.80
N GLY A 154 -13.72 -1.35 4.98
CA GLY A 154 -12.92 -2.00 3.93
C GLY A 154 -11.65 -2.69 4.42
N TYR A 155 -11.26 -2.53 5.70
CA TYR A 155 -9.98 -3.00 6.22
C TYR A 155 -10.05 -4.40 6.80
N GLY A 156 -9.09 -5.27 6.41
CA GLY A 156 -8.81 -6.55 7.07
C GLY A 156 -9.89 -7.63 7.00
N THR A 157 -11.04 -7.36 6.40
CA THR A 157 -12.16 -8.29 6.28
C THR A 157 -12.23 -8.89 4.88
N ARG A 158 -12.50 -10.19 4.78
CA ARG A 158 -12.79 -10.82 3.48
C ARG A 158 -14.11 -10.29 2.94
N GLN A 159 -14.10 -9.75 1.73
CA GLN A 159 -15.25 -9.12 1.08
C GLN A 159 -15.28 -9.50 -0.40
N THR A 160 -16.49 -9.63 -0.94
CA THR A 160 -16.70 -9.64 -2.40
C THR A 160 -16.56 -8.22 -2.95
N ARG A 161 -16.50 -8.09 -4.28
CA ARG A 161 -16.44 -6.79 -4.94
C ARG A 161 -17.64 -5.90 -4.56
N GLU A 162 -18.84 -6.46 -4.52
CA GLU A 162 -20.06 -5.73 -4.13
C GLU A 162 -19.99 -5.24 -2.68
N GLN A 163 -19.61 -6.11 -1.76
CA GLN A 163 -19.46 -5.76 -0.34
C GLN A 163 -18.40 -4.67 -0.13
N MET A 164 -17.27 -4.77 -0.83
CA MET A 164 -16.20 -3.77 -0.72
C MET A 164 -16.65 -2.42 -1.27
N LEU A 165 -17.35 -2.37 -2.39
CA LEU A 165 -17.92 -1.13 -2.92
C LEU A 165 -18.89 -0.50 -1.91
N ALA A 166 -19.79 -1.28 -1.31
CA ALA A 166 -20.73 -0.80 -0.31
C ALA A 166 -19.99 -0.28 0.95
N ASN A 167 -19.02 -1.04 1.45
CA ASN A 167 -18.29 -0.71 2.66
C ASN A 167 -17.37 0.51 2.48
N THR A 168 -16.70 0.63 1.34
CA THR A 168 -15.89 1.81 1.05
C THR A 168 -16.73 3.06 0.82
N ALA A 169 -17.92 2.93 0.22
CA ALA A 169 -18.87 4.03 0.09
C ALA A 169 -19.42 4.49 1.46
N ALA A 170 -19.67 3.55 2.38
CA ALA A 170 -20.16 3.83 3.74
C ALA A 170 -19.07 4.32 4.71
N ALA A 171 -17.79 4.25 4.32
CA ALA A 171 -16.69 4.66 5.19
C ALA A 171 -16.76 6.16 5.49
N ASN A 172 -16.54 6.51 6.75
CA ASN A 172 -16.43 7.91 7.19
C ASN A 172 -14.96 8.23 7.49
N ARG A 173 -14.50 9.38 7.03
CA ARG A 173 -13.20 9.89 7.43
C ARG A 173 -13.31 10.35 8.87
N LEU A 174 -12.45 9.83 9.75
CA LEU A 174 -12.41 10.32 11.13
C LEU A 174 -11.92 11.77 11.11
N PRO A 175 -12.49 12.61 11.99
CA PRO A 175 -12.00 13.97 12.17
C PRO A 175 -10.61 13.96 12.79
#